data_db6211c4a2db8b2748f70fc303d62331
#
_entry.id   db6211c4a2db8b2748f70fc303d62331
#
_cell.length_a   1.000
_cell.length_b   1.000
_cell.length_c   1.000
_cell.angle_alpha   90.00
_cell.angle_beta   90.00
_cell.angle_gamma   90.00
#
_symmetry.space_group_name_H-M   'P 1'
#
loop_
_entity.id
_entity.type
_entity.pdbx_description
1 polymer ?
#
loop_
_entity_poly.entity_id
_entity_poly.type
_entity_poly.pdbx_seq_one_letter_code
_entity_poly.pdbx_strand_id
1 'polypeptide(L)'
;MVRSATMTDYPNLQPEPSPMPRVPAIALAIVLTLLAPAAMAADKPLDGERDRTSYMVGMDVGRSLVGVGPDLDPAALDKAIRNAMDGGKPLIAEADAQPVASALMERQKARTAGAALPALPKTVTRQKMAWLVGADVGRSLAAMKGDVDPATVMRGIRVVLDKGTPLLDDAQFAAVRSDYIARNRARDVQKGEANLKAGQDFLAKNKLQPGVVTTRTGLQYKVMADGAGEHPLPVSTVRVNYEGRLLDGTVFDASKGSPAVFPLNRVIPGWTEGLQLMPVGAKYRFWIPAALAYGEKGSPPTIPPNATLVFDVQLLGLNR
;
A
#
# COMPACT_ATOMS: atom_id res chain seq x y z
N MET A 1 -68.84 -41.27 38.99
CA MET A 1 -70.30 -41.52 38.67
C MET A 1 -70.48 -41.00 37.25
N VAL A 2 -70.58 -41.90 36.32
CA VAL A 2 -71.79 -42.28 35.54
C VAL A 2 -72.03 -41.30 34.39
N ARG A 3 -71.85 -41.73 33.24
CA ARG A 3 -72.39 -42.46 32.07
C ARG A 3 -72.46 -41.50 30.90
N SER A 4 -71.85 -41.73 29.74
CA SER A 4 -72.22 -42.67 28.65
C SER A 4 -73.63 -42.49 28.06
N ALA A 5 -73.68 -42.20 26.80
CA ALA A 5 -74.58 -42.68 25.75
C ALA A 5 -74.43 -41.81 24.48
N THR A 6 -73.87 -42.23 23.37
CA THR A 6 -74.31 -43.12 22.28
C THR A 6 -75.54 -42.56 21.51
N MET A 7 -75.31 -42.22 20.25
CA MET A 7 -75.60 -42.90 19.03
C MET A 7 -76.94 -42.52 18.30
N THR A 8 -76.84 -42.43 16.97
CA THR A 8 -77.80 -42.70 15.88
C THR A 8 -78.82 -41.61 15.52
N ASP A 9 -79.24 -41.32 14.35
CA ASP A 9 -79.24 -41.87 12.98
C ASP A 9 -79.77 -40.81 12.03
N TYR A 10 -79.25 -40.78 10.79
CA TYR A 10 -79.74 -40.46 9.42
C TYR A 10 -81.14 -39.77 9.19
N PRO A 11 -81.39 -39.08 8.01
CA PRO A 11 -80.92 -39.43 6.69
C PRO A 11 -80.54 -38.31 5.72
N ASN A 12 -79.79 -38.70 4.75
CA ASN A 12 -79.43 -38.22 3.44
C ASN A 12 -80.61 -37.53 2.66
N LEU A 13 -80.33 -36.32 2.17
CA LEU A 13 -81.12 -35.72 1.02
C LEU A 13 -80.10 -34.82 0.26
N GLN A 14 -79.72 -35.40 -0.91
CA GLN A 14 -79.05 -34.61 -1.95
C GLN A 14 -80.09 -33.83 -2.72
N PRO A 15 -79.84 -32.59 -3.10
CA PRO A 15 -80.47 -31.96 -4.24
C PRO A 15 -79.50 -31.97 -5.45
N GLU A 16 -80.02 -32.33 -6.58
CA GLU A 16 -79.42 -32.32 -7.90
C GLU A 16 -78.88 -30.99 -8.36
N PRO A 17 -77.81 -30.95 -9.19
CA PRO A 17 -77.16 -29.69 -9.61
C PRO A 17 -77.92 -29.07 -10.81
N SER A 18 -78.26 -27.81 -10.63
CA SER A 18 -78.75 -26.93 -11.70
C SER A 18 -77.64 -26.58 -12.69
N PRO A 19 -77.88 -26.46 -13.99
CA PRO A 19 -76.79 -26.14 -14.93
C PRO A 19 -76.43 -24.67 -14.88
N MET A 20 -75.15 -24.42 -14.62
CA MET A 20 -74.55 -23.07 -14.72
C MET A 20 -74.30 -22.65 -16.18
N PRO A 21 -74.50 -21.37 -16.51
CA PRO A 21 -74.23 -20.85 -17.83
C PRO A 21 -72.74 -20.85 -18.15
N ARG A 22 -72.40 -21.29 -19.37
CA ARG A 22 -71.02 -21.26 -19.90
C ARG A 22 -70.56 -19.85 -20.12
N VAL A 23 -69.59 -19.36 -19.27
CA VAL A 23 -68.81 -18.14 -19.49
C VAL A 23 -67.66 -18.50 -20.41
N PRO A 24 -67.35 -17.72 -21.47
CA PRO A 24 -66.21 -18.01 -22.33
C PRO A 24 -64.87 -17.82 -21.55
N ALA A 25 -64.00 -18.81 -21.70
CA ALA A 25 -62.64 -18.78 -21.14
C ALA A 25 -61.84 -17.69 -21.83
N ILE A 26 -61.67 -16.54 -21.14
CA ILE A 26 -60.60 -15.61 -21.47
C ILE A 26 -59.32 -16.23 -20.91
N ALA A 27 -58.49 -16.72 -21.81
CA ALA A 27 -57.14 -17.19 -21.50
C ALA A 27 -56.32 -16.01 -21.00
N LEU A 28 -56.26 -15.82 -19.69
CA LEU A 28 -55.27 -14.94 -19.03
C LEU A 28 -53.93 -15.67 -19.10
N ALA A 29 -53.14 -15.35 -20.14
CA ALA A 29 -51.74 -15.74 -20.22
C ALA A 29 -51.00 -14.98 -19.09
N ILE A 30 -50.89 -15.62 -17.95
CA ILE A 30 -49.92 -15.20 -16.94
C ILE A 30 -48.54 -15.43 -17.54
N VAL A 31 -47.97 -14.37 -18.14
CA VAL A 31 -46.54 -14.32 -18.41
C VAL A 31 -45.85 -14.30 -17.05
N LEU A 32 -45.53 -15.48 -16.56
CA LEU A 32 -44.62 -15.68 -15.46
C LEU A 32 -43.26 -15.27 -15.99
N THR A 33 -42.96 -13.95 -15.94
CA THR A 33 -41.57 -13.49 -16.02
C THR A 33 -40.84 -14.12 -14.84
N LEU A 34 -40.23 -15.26 -15.09
CA LEU A 34 -39.14 -15.76 -14.30
C LEU A 34 -38.08 -14.63 -14.30
N LEU A 35 -38.17 -13.74 -13.30
CA LEU A 35 -36.97 -13.08 -12.83
C LEU A 35 -36.07 -14.24 -12.34
N ALA A 36 -35.26 -14.75 -13.25
CA ALA A 36 -34.09 -15.49 -12.85
C ALA A 36 -33.37 -14.58 -11.87
N PRO A 37 -33.12 -15.00 -10.61
CA PRO A 37 -32.19 -14.28 -9.78
C PRO A 37 -30.94 -14.16 -10.67
N ALA A 38 -30.46 -12.94 -10.92
CA ALA A 38 -29.17 -12.77 -11.52
C ALA A 38 -28.25 -13.68 -10.70
N ALA A 39 -27.86 -14.81 -11.29
CA ALA A 39 -26.91 -15.70 -10.69
C ALA A 39 -25.69 -14.79 -10.47
N MET A 40 -25.47 -14.36 -9.21
CA MET A 40 -24.23 -13.77 -8.80
C MET A 40 -23.19 -14.77 -9.27
N ALA A 41 -22.42 -14.40 -10.29
CA ALA A 41 -21.37 -15.25 -10.81
C ALA A 41 -20.58 -15.70 -9.60
N ALA A 42 -20.65 -17.00 -9.29
CA ALA A 42 -19.98 -17.54 -8.11
C ALA A 42 -18.54 -17.05 -8.18
N ASP A 43 -18.12 -16.32 -7.18
CA ASP A 43 -16.81 -15.67 -7.20
C ASP A 43 -15.77 -16.74 -7.51
N LYS A 44 -14.99 -16.54 -8.55
CA LYS A 44 -13.95 -17.48 -8.97
C LYS A 44 -13.12 -17.87 -7.73
N PRO A 45 -12.90 -19.15 -7.44
CA PRO A 45 -12.06 -19.57 -6.32
C PRO A 45 -10.68 -18.87 -6.36
N LEU A 46 -10.09 -18.70 -5.20
CA LEU A 46 -8.72 -18.16 -5.10
C LEU A 46 -7.73 -19.26 -5.49
N ASP A 47 -7.05 -19.07 -6.62
CA ASP A 47 -6.19 -20.07 -7.22
C ASP A 47 -4.72 -19.78 -6.86
N GLY A 48 -4.20 -20.60 -5.95
CA GLY A 48 -2.83 -20.49 -5.49
C GLY A 48 -2.58 -19.35 -4.48
N GLU A 49 -1.32 -19.16 -4.18
CA GLU A 49 -0.82 -18.28 -3.13
C GLU A 49 -0.99 -16.79 -3.48
N ARG A 50 -0.68 -16.43 -4.72
CA ARG A 50 -0.79 -15.05 -5.19
C ARG A 50 -2.22 -14.51 -5.09
N ASP A 51 -3.20 -15.33 -5.49
CA ASP A 51 -4.61 -14.93 -5.41
C ASP A 51 -5.05 -14.78 -3.95
N ARG A 52 -4.67 -15.71 -3.07
CA ARG A 52 -4.99 -15.63 -1.63
C ARG A 52 -4.37 -14.41 -0.99
N THR A 53 -3.09 -14.14 -1.28
CA THR A 53 -2.39 -12.94 -0.81
C THR A 53 -3.07 -11.67 -1.32
N SER A 54 -3.41 -11.61 -2.61
CA SER A 54 -4.08 -10.46 -3.22
C SER A 54 -5.45 -10.20 -2.59
N TYR A 55 -6.22 -11.26 -2.38
CA TYR A 55 -7.54 -11.17 -1.76
C TYR A 55 -7.46 -10.72 -0.31
N MET A 56 -6.53 -11.28 0.47
CA MET A 56 -6.24 -10.88 1.86
C MET A 56 -5.85 -9.41 1.94
N VAL A 57 -4.93 -8.94 1.08
CA VAL A 57 -4.54 -7.53 0.99
C VAL A 57 -5.74 -6.65 0.63
N GLY A 58 -6.57 -7.11 -0.31
CA GLY A 58 -7.81 -6.43 -0.67
C GLY A 58 -8.78 -6.31 0.51
N MET A 59 -8.95 -7.37 1.30
CA MET A 59 -9.78 -7.32 2.52
C MET A 59 -9.23 -6.32 3.54
N ASP A 60 -7.92 -6.27 3.77
CA ASP A 60 -7.30 -5.30 4.68
C ASP A 60 -7.51 -3.86 4.22
N VAL A 61 -7.31 -3.59 2.92
CA VAL A 61 -7.61 -2.29 2.33
C VAL A 61 -9.11 -1.98 2.46
N GLY A 62 -9.98 -2.92 2.14
CA GLY A 62 -11.43 -2.76 2.27
C GLY A 62 -11.84 -2.38 3.70
N ARG A 63 -11.28 -3.05 4.71
CA ARG A 63 -11.51 -2.74 6.13
C ARG A 63 -11.10 -1.30 6.47
N SER A 64 -9.98 -0.82 5.94
CA SER A 64 -9.54 0.57 6.15
C SER A 64 -10.45 1.59 5.46
N LEU A 65 -11.13 1.19 4.40
CA LEU A 65 -12.02 2.05 3.61
C LEU A 65 -13.49 2.05 4.07
N VAL A 66 -13.89 1.22 5.05
CA VAL A 66 -15.29 1.10 5.50
C VAL A 66 -15.90 2.47 5.83
N GLY A 67 -15.14 3.36 6.50
CA GLY A 67 -15.60 4.69 6.90
C GLY A 67 -15.89 5.64 5.73
N VAL A 68 -15.26 5.45 4.58
CA VAL A 68 -15.37 6.31 3.39
C VAL A 68 -16.00 5.60 2.19
N GLY A 69 -16.05 4.28 2.21
CA GLY A 69 -16.52 3.44 1.11
C GLY A 69 -17.85 3.88 0.49
N PRO A 70 -18.88 4.23 1.26
CA PRO A 70 -20.16 4.71 0.71
C PRO A 70 -20.06 5.97 -0.14
N ASP A 71 -18.97 6.75 0.00
CA ASP A 71 -18.72 7.97 -0.76
C ASP A 71 -17.86 7.74 -2.01
N LEU A 72 -17.38 6.53 -2.24
CA LEU A 72 -16.53 6.19 -3.37
C LEU A 72 -17.34 5.62 -4.54
N ASP A 73 -16.89 5.90 -5.76
CA ASP A 73 -17.31 5.20 -6.96
C ASP A 73 -16.43 3.96 -7.16
N PRO A 74 -16.98 2.73 -7.17
CA PRO A 74 -16.17 1.51 -7.20
C PRO A 74 -15.34 1.34 -8.50
N ALA A 75 -15.87 1.78 -9.65
CA ALA A 75 -15.16 1.66 -10.91
C ALA A 75 -14.01 2.67 -11.00
N ALA A 76 -14.25 3.89 -10.51
CA ALA A 76 -13.23 4.92 -10.43
C ALA A 76 -12.12 4.55 -9.42
N LEU A 77 -12.47 3.89 -8.31
CA LEU A 77 -11.53 3.37 -7.33
C LEU A 77 -10.59 2.33 -7.96
N ASP A 78 -11.14 1.32 -8.63
CA ASP A 78 -10.36 0.30 -9.35
C ASP A 78 -9.39 0.94 -10.36
N LYS A 79 -9.91 1.84 -11.20
CA LYS A 79 -9.09 2.56 -12.19
C LYS A 79 -7.95 3.32 -11.56
N ALA A 80 -8.21 4.03 -10.46
CA ALA A 80 -7.19 4.84 -9.79
C ALA A 80 -6.13 3.98 -9.09
N ILE A 81 -6.51 2.87 -8.46
CA ILE A 81 -5.59 1.92 -7.83
C ILE A 81 -4.63 1.37 -8.88
N ARG A 82 -5.14 0.83 -10.00
CA ARG A 82 -4.30 0.28 -11.08
C ARG A 82 -3.36 1.32 -11.66
N ASN A 83 -3.90 2.50 -12.00
CA ASN A 83 -3.10 3.59 -12.54
C ASN A 83 -1.95 3.98 -11.60
N ALA A 84 -2.20 4.08 -10.29
CA ALA A 84 -1.17 4.44 -9.33
C ALA A 84 -0.16 3.30 -9.07
N MET A 85 -0.60 2.03 -9.07
CA MET A 85 0.30 0.87 -9.01
C MET A 85 1.25 0.81 -10.21
N ASP A 86 0.82 1.31 -11.38
CA ASP A 86 1.63 1.38 -12.59
C ASP A 86 2.49 2.63 -12.68
N GLY A 87 2.46 3.51 -11.66
CA GLY A 87 3.21 4.77 -11.64
C GLY A 87 2.61 5.85 -12.56
N GLY A 88 1.35 5.69 -12.95
CA GLY A 88 0.65 6.66 -13.79
C GLY A 88 0.40 8.00 -13.08
N LYS A 89 0.19 9.06 -13.87
CA LYS A 89 -0.15 10.38 -13.33
C LYS A 89 -1.48 10.32 -12.57
N PRO A 90 -1.64 11.09 -11.47
CA PRO A 90 -2.90 11.16 -10.75
C PRO A 90 -4.09 11.48 -11.67
N LEU A 91 -5.21 10.77 -11.49
CA LEU A 91 -6.44 10.99 -12.26
C LEU A 91 -7.23 12.21 -11.77
N ILE A 92 -6.95 12.66 -10.54
CA ILE A 92 -7.52 13.87 -9.97
C ILE A 92 -6.59 15.06 -10.26
N ALA A 93 -7.16 16.20 -10.65
CA ALA A 93 -6.40 17.42 -10.81
C ALA A 93 -5.92 17.96 -9.45
N GLU A 94 -4.73 18.53 -9.40
CA GLU A 94 -4.13 19.05 -8.16
C GLU A 94 -5.04 20.06 -7.45
N ALA A 95 -5.68 20.95 -8.21
CA ALA A 95 -6.63 21.95 -7.69
C ALA A 95 -7.88 21.32 -7.02
N ASP A 96 -8.26 20.09 -7.42
CA ASP A 96 -9.41 19.39 -6.86
C ASP A 96 -9.04 18.56 -5.61
N ALA A 97 -7.77 18.23 -5.40
CA ALA A 97 -7.34 17.29 -4.38
C ALA A 97 -7.73 17.77 -2.96
N GLN A 98 -7.42 19.02 -2.63
CA GLN A 98 -7.72 19.57 -1.29
C GLN A 98 -9.23 19.69 -0.99
N PRO A 99 -10.07 20.26 -1.89
CA PRO A 99 -11.52 20.28 -1.67
C PRO A 99 -12.14 18.89 -1.52
N VAL A 100 -11.68 17.91 -2.30
CA VAL A 100 -12.14 16.53 -2.24
C VAL A 100 -11.72 15.86 -0.93
N ALA A 101 -10.48 16.04 -0.49
CA ALA A 101 -9.98 15.51 0.77
C ALA A 101 -10.76 16.08 1.97
N SER A 102 -11.01 17.39 1.99
CA SER A 102 -11.79 18.04 3.06
C SER A 102 -13.21 17.51 3.14
N ALA A 103 -13.91 17.42 2.00
CA ALA A 103 -15.27 16.90 1.96
C ALA A 103 -15.35 15.43 2.42
N LEU A 104 -14.38 14.60 2.03
CA LEU A 104 -14.31 13.20 2.45
C LEU A 104 -14.12 13.08 3.96
N MET A 105 -13.21 13.87 4.53
CA MET A 105 -12.91 13.90 5.96
C MET A 105 -14.11 14.38 6.79
N GLU A 106 -14.80 15.42 6.36
CA GLU A 106 -16.00 15.93 7.03
C GLU A 106 -17.12 14.88 7.04
N ARG A 107 -17.36 14.21 5.92
CA ARG A 107 -18.35 13.14 5.82
C ARG A 107 -17.98 11.92 6.67
N GLN A 108 -16.71 11.54 6.71
CA GLN A 108 -16.22 10.47 7.58
C GLN A 108 -16.44 10.84 9.06
N LYS A 109 -16.10 12.07 9.45
CA LYS A 109 -16.33 12.59 10.82
C LYS A 109 -17.81 12.59 11.20
N ALA A 110 -18.67 13.08 10.32
CA ALA A 110 -20.13 13.07 10.54
C ALA A 110 -20.66 11.64 10.70
N ARG A 111 -20.22 10.71 9.85
CA ARG A 111 -20.60 9.29 9.91
C ARG A 111 -20.17 8.64 11.24
N THR A 112 -18.94 8.91 11.69
CA THR A 112 -18.43 8.39 12.96
C THR A 112 -19.20 8.96 14.15
N ALA A 113 -19.66 10.21 14.05
CA ALA A 113 -20.46 10.88 15.08
C ALA A 113 -21.97 10.53 15.01
N GLY A 114 -22.42 9.72 14.05
CA GLY A 114 -23.85 9.45 13.82
C GLY A 114 -24.64 10.69 13.38
N ALA A 115 -23.97 11.73 12.89
CA ALA A 115 -24.57 12.98 12.45
C ALA A 115 -25.03 12.94 10.98
N ALA A 116 -25.88 13.89 10.59
CA ALA A 116 -26.29 14.04 9.20
C ALA A 116 -25.08 14.34 8.32
N LEU A 117 -25.02 13.64 7.17
CA LEU A 117 -23.90 13.81 6.25
C LEU A 117 -23.94 15.17 5.56
N PRO A 118 -22.84 15.96 5.55
CA PRO A 118 -22.77 17.20 4.80
C PRO A 118 -23.04 16.98 3.31
N ALA A 119 -23.75 17.92 2.69
CA ALA A 119 -23.93 17.93 1.25
C ALA A 119 -22.58 18.11 0.55
N LEU A 120 -22.39 17.45 -0.59
CA LEU A 120 -21.17 17.60 -1.36
C LEU A 120 -21.15 18.94 -2.11
N PRO A 121 -20.04 19.67 -2.08
CA PRO A 121 -19.84 20.79 -3.00
C PRO A 121 -20.02 20.36 -4.45
N LYS A 122 -20.54 21.25 -5.32
CA LYS A 122 -20.82 20.91 -6.74
C LYS A 122 -19.61 20.38 -7.52
N THR A 123 -18.39 20.76 -7.11
CA THR A 123 -17.13 20.33 -7.72
C THR A 123 -16.62 19.00 -7.21
N VAL A 124 -17.20 18.46 -6.12
CA VAL A 124 -16.80 17.22 -5.48
C VAL A 124 -17.77 16.11 -5.85
N THR A 125 -17.26 15.05 -6.44
CA THR A 125 -18.04 13.88 -6.86
C THR A 125 -17.49 12.60 -6.22
N ARG A 126 -18.31 11.55 -6.12
CA ARG A 126 -17.89 10.21 -5.68
C ARG A 126 -16.73 9.68 -6.53
N GLN A 127 -16.71 9.98 -7.83
CA GLN A 127 -15.63 9.64 -8.74
C GLN A 127 -14.31 10.31 -8.33
N LYS A 128 -14.31 11.62 -8.08
CA LYS A 128 -13.10 12.35 -7.65
C LYS A 128 -12.61 11.87 -6.29
N MET A 129 -13.51 11.56 -5.35
CA MET A 129 -13.16 10.94 -4.06
C MET A 129 -12.48 9.59 -4.26
N ALA A 130 -13.03 8.75 -5.14
CA ALA A 130 -12.46 7.46 -5.47
C ALA A 130 -11.10 7.58 -6.17
N TRP A 131 -10.87 8.59 -7.02
CA TRP A 131 -9.57 8.84 -7.63
C TRP A 131 -8.51 9.25 -6.60
N LEU A 132 -8.88 10.10 -5.64
CA LEU A 132 -7.97 10.52 -4.57
C LEU A 132 -7.57 9.31 -3.70
N VAL A 133 -8.55 8.60 -3.16
CA VAL A 133 -8.33 7.43 -2.30
C VAL A 133 -7.61 6.31 -3.05
N GLY A 134 -8.03 6.02 -4.28
CA GLY A 134 -7.43 4.99 -5.11
C GLY A 134 -5.97 5.28 -5.48
N ALA A 135 -5.62 6.56 -5.65
CA ALA A 135 -4.22 6.95 -5.87
C ALA A 135 -3.35 6.66 -4.63
N ASP A 136 -3.84 6.91 -3.42
CA ASP A 136 -3.12 6.61 -2.18
C ASP A 136 -2.96 5.11 -1.97
N VAL A 137 -4.05 4.36 -2.13
CA VAL A 137 -4.05 2.89 -2.05
C VAL A 137 -3.09 2.30 -3.09
N GLY A 138 -3.18 2.73 -4.35
CA GLY A 138 -2.34 2.21 -5.43
C GLY A 138 -0.86 2.49 -5.21
N ARG A 139 -0.49 3.68 -4.71
CA ARG A 139 0.91 3.98 -4.32
C ARG A 139 1.39 3.06 -3.20
N SER A 140 0.56 2.80 -2.19
CA SER A 140 0.91 1.88 -1.11
C SER A 140 1.08 0.43 -1.61
N LEU A 141 0.29 0.02 -2.61
CA LEU A 141 0.37 -1.31 -3.21
C LEU A 141 1.46 -1.44 -4.28
N ALA A 142 2.03 -0.34 -4.76
CA ALA A 142 3.05 -0.36 -5.82
C ALA A 142 4.29 -1.19 -5.44
N ALA A 143 4.70 -1.13 -4.16
CA ALA A 143 5.81 -1.95 -3.65
C ALA A 143 5.50 -3.47 -3.66
N MET A 144 4.23 -3.85 -3.69
CA MET A 144 3.74 -5.24 -3.70
C MET A 144 3.34 -5.71 -5.10
N LYS A 145 3.57 -4.92 -6.16
CA LYS A 145 3.08 -5.19 -7.52
C LYS A 145 3.45 -6.59 -8.04
N GLY A 146 4.62 -7.10 -7.67
CA GLY A 146 5.06 -8.46 -8.02
C GLY A 146 4.30 -9.58 -7.28
N ASP A 147 3.81 -9.30 -6.09
CA ASP A 147 3.20 -10.26 -5.17
C ASP A 147 1.67 -10.32 -5.29
N VAL A 148 1.03 -9.29 -5.84
CA VAL A 148 -0.43 -9.18 -5.90
C VAL A 148 -0.96 -9.05 -7.32
N ASP A 149 -2.19 -9.53 -7.52
CA ASP A 149 -3.01 -9.29 -8.70
C ASP A 149 -4.04 -8.19 -8.40
N PRO A 150 -4.00 -7.05 -9.12
CA PRO A 150 -4.92 -5.93 -8.86
C PRO A 150 -6.41 -6.29 -8.96
N ALA A 151 -6.78 -7.22 -9.85
CA ALA A 151 -8.18 -7.64 -9.99
C ALA A 151 -8.66 -8.37 -8.74
N THR A 152 -7.82 -9.25 -8.20
CA THR A 152 -8.13 -10.02 -6.99
C THR A 152 -8.08 -9.14 -5.74
N VAL A 153 -7.18 -8.13 -5.68
CA VAL A 153 -7.21 -7.09 -4.63
C VAL A 153 -8.56 -6.38 -4.64
N MET A 154 -9.05 -5.96 -5.80
CA MET A 154 -10.36 -5.30 -5.90
C MET A 154 -11.52 -6.19 -5.47
N ARG A 155 -11.46 -7.51 -5.70
CA ARG A 155 -12.46 -8.47 -5.18
C ARG A 155 -12.48 -8.45 -3.65
N GLY A 156 -11.30 -8.48 -3.02
CA GLY A 156 -11.16 -8.38 -1.56
C GLY A 156 -11.67 -7.04 -1.00
N ILE A 157 -11.42 -5.92 -1.68
CA ILE A 157 -11.95 -4.61 -1.29
C ILE A 157 -13.48 -4.62 -1.35
N ARG A 158 -14.05 -5.06 -2.47
CA ARG A 158 -15.50 -5.06 -2.70
C ARG A 158 -16.25 -5.91 -1.70
N VAL A 159 -15.80 -7.13 -1.42
CA VAL A 159 -16.51 -8.02 -0.49
C VAL A 159 -16.66 -7.38 0.89
N VAL A 160 -15.66 -6.60 1.35
CA VAL A 160 -15.73 -5.89 2.63
C VAL A 160 -16.65 -4.68 2.55
N LEU A 161 -16.55 -3.86 1.50
CA LEU A 161 -17.36 -2.65 1.36
C LEU A 161 -18.85 -2.97 1.12
N ASP A 162 -19.13 -4.04 0.39
CA ASP A 162 -20.49 -4.50 0.08
C ASP A 162 -21.08 -5.42 1.17
N LYS A 163 -20.31 -5.67 2.26
CA LYS A 163 -20.67 -6.57 3.36
C LYS A 163 -21.06 -7.97 2.86
N GLY A 164 -20.39 -8.43 1.82
CA GLY A 164 -20.56 -9.76 1.27
C GLY A 164 -19.89 -10.86 2.11
N THR A 165 -20.06 -12.12 1.70
CA THR A 165 -19.40 -13.27 2.34
C THR A 165 -17.98 -13.39 1.80
N PRO A 166 -16.93 -13.27 2.63
CA PRO A 166 -15.55 -13.42 2.18
C PRO A 166 -15.25 -14.86 1.71
N LEU A 167 -14.33 -14.97 0.74
CA LEU A 167 -13.78 -16.26 0.30
C LEU A 167 -12.72 -16.83 1.26
N LEU A 168 -12.20 -16.02 2.16
CA LEU A 168 -11.32 -16.42 3.26
C LEU A 168 -12.07 -16.14 4.56
N ASP A 169 -12.25 -17.18 5.37
CA ASP A 169 -12.66 -16.99 6.76
C ASP A 169 -11.52 -16.35 7.59
N ASP A 170 -11.80 -16.01 8.85
CA ASP A 170 -10.82 -15.30 9.70
C ASP A 170 -9.57 -16.15 9.96
N ALA A 171 -9.68 -17.47 10.07
CA ALA A 171 -8.54 -18.36 10.26
C ALA A 171 -7.66 -18.44 9.01
N GLN A 172 -8.30 -18.60 7.86
CA GLN A 172 -7.62 -18.59 6.55
C GLN A 172 -6.96 -17.24 6.25
N PHE A 173 -7.65 -16.15 6.56
CA PHE A 173 -7.11 -14.79 6.44
C PHE A 173 -5.84 -14.63 7.30
N ALA A 174 -5.89 -15.03 8.57
CA ALA A 174 -4.76 -14.95 9.48
C ALA A 174 -3.58 -15.83 9.03
N ALA A 175 -3.86 -17.03 8.53
CA ALA A 175 -2.84 -17.93 7.98
C ALA A 175 -2.15 -17.31 6.75
N VAL A 176 -2.90 -16.85 5.76
CA VAL A 176 -2.34 -16.19 4.54
C VAL A 176 -1.50 -14.97 4.91
N ARG A 177 -1.96 -14.17 5.88
CA ARG A 177 -1.22 -13.00 6.35
C ARG A 177 0.11 -13.38 7.02
N SER A 178 0.07 -14.40 7.89
CA SER A 178 1.27 -14.92 8.57
C SER A 178 2.29 -15.45 7.57
N ASP A 179 1.85 -16.25 6.61
CA ASP A 179 2.70 -16.82 5.57
C ASP A 179 3.32 -15.72 4.68
N TYR A 180 2.53 -14.71 4.30
CA TYR A 180 3.04 -13.57 3.52
C TYR A 180 4.14 -12.81 4.29
N ILE A 181 3.91 -12.52 5.58
CA ILE A 181 4.91 -11.86 6.43
C ILE A 181 6.18 -12.71 6.56
N ALA A 182 6.03 -14.01 6.79
CA ALA A 182 7.18 -14.93 6.93
C ALA A 182 8.02 -14.97 5.63
N ARG A 183 7.37 -15.07 4.48
CA ARG A 183 8.06 -15.06 3.16
C ARG A 183 8.77 -13.74 2.88
N ASN A 184 8.15 -12.61 3.18
CA ASN A 184 8.79 -11.31 2.99
C ASN A 184 10.02 -11.18 3.87
N ARG A 185 9.92 -11.58 5.15
CA ARG A 185 11.07 -11.60 6.06
C ARG A 185 12.20 -12.51 5.54
N ALA A 186 11.88 -13.69 5.02
CA ALA A 186 12.88 -14.60 4.45
C ALA A 186 13.55 -13.99 3.21
N ARG A 187 12.79 -13.34 2.33
CA ARG A 187 13.33 -12.61 1.17
C ARG A 187 14.24 -11.45 1.59
N ASP A 188 13.85 -10.69 2.62
CA ASP A 188 14.67 -9.58 3.12
C ASP A 188 15.98 -10.07 3.73
N VAL A 189 15.97 -11.18 4.48
CA VAL A 189 17.16 -11.82 5.01
C VAL A 189 18.09 -12.26 3.86
N GLN A 190 17.56 -13.01 2.91
CA GLN A 190 18.33 -13.48 1.76
C GLN A 190 18.93 -12.33 0.95
N LYS A 191 18.14 -11.27 0.71
CA LYS A 191 18.61 -10.06 0.03
C LYS A 191 19.68 -9.33 0.85
N GLY A 192 19.50 -9.29 2.17
CA GLY A 192 20.48 -8.70 3.08
C GLY A 192 21.81 -9.42 3.08
N GLU A 193 21.82 -10.75 3.08
CA GLU A 193 23.03 -11.57 2.97
C GLU A 193 23.74 -11.36 1.63
N ALA A 194 22.97 -11.33 0.54
CA ALA A 194 23.52 -11.07 -0.79
C ALA A 194 24.15 -9.67 -0.89
N ASN A 195 23.48 -8.64 -0.34
CA ASN A 195 23.99 -7.28 -0.31
C ASN A 195 25.24 -7.14 0.55
N LEU A 196 25.27 -7.81 1.72
CA LEU A 196 26.45 -7.83 2.60
C LEU A 196 27.66 -8.39 1.86
N LYS A 197 27.49 -9.56 1.23
CA LYS A 197 28.55 -10.19 0.46
C LYS A 197 29.00 -9.31 -0.72
N ALA A 198 28.07 -8.79 -1.50
CA ALA A 198 28.39 -7.89 -2.62
C ALA A 198 29.13 -6.63 -2.16
N GLY A 199 28.70 -6.06 -1.03
CA GLY A 199 29.35 -4.90 -0.41
C GLY A 199 30.79 -5.20 0.03
N GLN A 200 31.00 -6.32 0.72
CA GLN A 200 32.33 -6.77 1.16
C GLN A 200 33.26 -7.01 -0.04
N ASP A 201 32.78 -7.73 -1.07
CA ASP A 201 33.55 -8.02 -2.29
C ASP A 201 33.91 -6.72 -3.03
N PHE A 202 32.95 -5.77 -3.11
CA PHE A 202 33.19 -4.45 -3.69
C PHE A 202 34.27 -3.68 -2.93
N LEU A 203 34.12 -3.52 -1.61
CA LEU A 203 35.04 -2.76 -0.77
C LEU A 203 36.44 -3.37 -0.77
N ALA A 204 36.57 -4.71 -0.79
CA ALA A 204 37.83 -5.41 -0.91
C ALA A 204 38.59 -5.08 -2.20
N LYS A 205 37.88 -4.88 -3.32
CA LYS A 205 38.44 -4.45 -4.59
C LYS A 205 38.69 -2.95 -4.64
N ASN A 206 37.76 -2.15 -4.10
CA ASN A 206 37.81 -0.70 -4.18
C ASN A 206 38.98 -0.11 -3.40
N LYS A 207 39.36 -0.70 -2.25
CA LYS A 207 40.53 -0.26 -1.47
C LYS A 207 41.86 -0.33 -2.24
N LEU A 208 41.91 -1.12 -3.32
CA LEU A 208 43.09 -1.25 -4.19
C LEU A 208 43.12 -0.21 -5.33
N GLN A 209 42.07 0.59 -5.47
CA GLN A 209 41.99 1.60 -6.52
C GLN A 209 42.84 2.83 -6.16
N PRO A 210 43.50 3.45 -7.15
CA PRO A 210 44.31 4.64 -6.91
C PRO A 210 43.54 5.77 -6.23
N GLY A 211 44.13 6.29 -5.17
CA GLY A 211 43.56 7.42 -4.38
C GLY A 211 42.43 7.03 -3.42
N VAL A 212 42.09 5.76 -3.29
CA VAL A 212 41.17 5.29 -2.26
C VAL A 212 41.90 5.05 -0.94
N VAL A 213 41.40 5.67 0.11
CA VAL A 213 41.88 5.52 1.49
C VAL A 213 40.83 4.75 2.27
N THR A 214 41.27 3.80 3.12
CA THR A 214 40.39 3.04 4.03
C THR A 214 40.72 3.43 5.47
N THR A 215 39.69 3.83 6.21
CA THR A 215 39.82 4.13 7.66
C THR A 215 39.82 2.85 8.50
N ARG A 216 40.10 2.99 9.80
CA ARG A 216 40.09 1.86 10.72
C ARG A 216 38.71 1.21 10.90
N THR A 217 37.62 1.96 10.70
CA THR A 217 36.23 1.46 10.78
C THR A 217 35.77 0.74 9.51
N GLY A 218 36.58 0.83 8.43
CA GLY A 218 36.25 0.28 7.12
C GLY A 218 35.55 1.28 6.19
N LEU A 219 35.33 2.52 6.60
CA LEU A 219 34.92 3.58 5.69
C LEU A 219 35.97 3.77 4.61
N GLN A 220 35.57 3.86 3.37
CA GLN A 220 36.47 4.18 2.27
C GLN A 220 36.11 5.54 1.68
N TYR A 221 37.14 6.30 1.31
CA TYR A 221 36.94 7.59 0.67
C TYR A 221 38.00 7.89 -0.39
N LYS A 222 37.67 8.77 -1.31
CA LYS A 222 38.58 9.34 -2.28
C LYS A 222 38.38 10.85 -2.34
N VAL A 223 39.47 11.60 -2.30
CA VAL A 223 39.47 13.04 -2.54
C VAL A 223 39.22 13.28 -4.03
N MET A 224 38.15 14.00 -4.35
CA MET A 224 37.78 14.37 -5.72
C MET A 224 38.18 15.83 -6.01
N ALA A 225 38.14 16.68 -4.98
CA ALA A 225 38.69 18.05 -5.00
C ALA A 225 39.07 18.41 -3.57
N ASP A 226 40.22 19.09 -3.42
CA ASP A 226 40.68 19.58 -2.15
C ASP A 226 39.88 20.80 -1.70
N GLY A 227 39.90 21.05 -0.37
CA GLY A 227 39.38 22.23 0.28
C GLY A 227 40.48 22.86 1.13
N ALA A 228 40.29 24.11 1.57
CA ALA A 228 41.25 24.84 2.35
C ALA A 228 40.65 25.36 3.70
N GLY A 229 39.39 25.08 3.97
CA GLY A 229 38.71 25.56 5.18
C GLY A 229 38.91 24.63 6.38
N GLU A 230 38.17 24.94 7.46
CA GLU A 230 38.19 24.17 8.71
C GLU A 230 37.56 22.79 8.53
N HIS A 231 37.97 21.85 9.36
CA HIS A 231 37.34 20.52 9.44
C HIS A 231 36.16 20.55 10.43
N PRO A 232 35.05 19.87 10.14
CA PRO A 232 33.95 19.71 11.08
C PRO A 232 34.33 18.95 12.35
N LEU A 233 33.77 19.35 13.48
CA LEU A 233 33.77 18.55 14.70
C LEU A 233 32.56 17.61 14.75
N PRO A 234 32.54 16.57 15.60
CA PRO A 234 31.45 15.61 15.70
C PRO A 234 30.06 16.21 15.93
N VAL A 235 30.02 17.41 16.56
CA VAL A 235 28.76 18.12 16.87
C VAL A 235 28.45 19.27 15.92
N SER A 236 29.32 19.51 14.92
CA SER A 236 29.12 20.58 13.96
C SER A 236 27.86 20.38 13.12
N THR A 237 27.23 21.47 12.73
CA THR A 237 26.22 21.49 11.69
C THR A 237 26.88 21.84 10.37
N VAL A 238 26.77 20.95 9.40
CA VAL A 238 27.40 21.08 8.08
C VAL A 238 26.39 21.45 7.01
N ARG A 239 26.85 22.24 6.03
CA ARG A 239 26.11 22.54 4.80
C ARG A 239 26.79 21.85 3.63
N VAL A 240 26.08 20.98 2.94
CA VAL A 240 26.64 20.11 1.91
C VAL A 240 25.77 20.07 0.64
N ASN A 241 26.41 19.83 -0.51
CA ASN A 241 25.79 19.20 -1.65
C ASN A 241 26.16 17.73 -1.64
N TYR A 242 25.18 16.85 -1.94
CA TYR A 242 25.47 15.43 -1.96
C TYR A 242 24.57 14.68 -2.94
N GLU A 243 25.02 13.50 -3.33
CA GLU A 243 24.22 12.48 -4.00
C GLU A 243 24.59 11.11 -3.44
N GLY A 244 23.56 10.38 -2.96
CA GLY A 244 23.67 9.03 -2.40
C GLY A 244 23.16 7.99 -3.38
N ARG A 245 23.95 6.92 -3.61
CA ARG A 245 23.63 5.81 -4.52
C ARG A 245 23.86 4.47 -3.85
N LEU A 246 23.13 3.46 -4.32
CA LEU A 246 23.48 2.06 -4.11
C LEU A 246 24.64 1.64 -5.03
N LEU A 247 25.20 0.45 -4.81
CA LEU A 247 26.29 -0.07 -5.65
C LEU A 247 25.89 -0.30 -7.11
N ASP A 248 24.61 -0.51 -7.39
CA ASP A 248 24.06 -0.64 -8.75
C ASP A 248 23.86 0.71 -9.47
N GLY A 249 24.18 1.82 -8.80
CA GLY A 249 24.02 3.18 -9.31
C GLY A 249 22.66 3.82 -9.03
N THR A 250 21.71 3.09 -8.44
CA THR A 250 20.39 3.65 -8.07
C THR A 250 20.56 4.81 -7.11
N VAL A 251 20.13 6.01 -7.50
CA VAL A 251 20.13 7.19 -6.64
C VAL A 251 18.96 7.09 -5.66
N PHE A 252 19.25 7.09 -4.35
CA PHE A 252 18.21 7.04 -3.32
C PHE A 252 17.96 8.38 -2.64
N ASP A 253 18.96 9.27 -2.67
CA ASP A 253 18.83 10.61 -2.08
C ASP A 253 19.83 11.59 -2.69
N ALA A 254 19.47 12.89 -2.76
CA ALA A 254 20.36 13.95 -3.26
C ALA A 254 19.85 15.33 -2.84
N SER A 255 20.77 16.29 -2.72
CA SER A 255 20.47 17.69 -2.42
C SER A 255 19.79 18.46 -3.58
N LYS A 256 19.78 17.92 -4.81
CA LYS A 256 19.05 18.43 -6.00
C LYS A 256 19.20 19.94 -6.25
N GLY A 257 20.42 20.46 -6.10
CA GLY A 257 20.72 21.88 -6.38
C GLY A 257 20.46 22.86 -5.22
N SER A 258 19.85 22.42 -4.14
CA SER A 258 19.71 23.20 -2.90
C SER A 258 20.53 22.54 -1.81
N PRO A 259 21.58 23.23 -1.27
CA PRO A 259 22.41 22.65 -0.23
C PRO A 259 21.60 22.22 0.98
N ALA A 260 21.88 21.04 1.48
CA ALA A 260 21.27 20.50 2.69
C ALA A 260 22.10 20.83 3.94
N VAL A 261 21.44 20.93 5.08
CA VAL A 261 22.05 21.28 6.36
C VAL A 261 21.77 20.16 7.35
N PHE A 262 22.83 19.57 7.93
CA PHE A 262 22.74 18.45 8.86
C PHE A 262 23.62 18.64 10.09
N PRO A 263 23.10 18.40 11.31
CA PRO A 263 23.94 18.18 12.49
C PRO A 263 24.63 16.81 12.37
N LEU A 264 25.96 16.74 12.49
CA LEU A 264 26.74 15.50 12.31
C LEU A 264 26.44 14.42 13.34
N ASN A 265 25.88 14.78 14.47
CA ASN A 265 25.42 13.83 15.49
C ASN A 265 24.04 13.21 15.22
N ARG A 266 23.40 13.54 14.08
CA ARG A 266 22.08 13.04 13.67
C ARG A 266 22.07 12.36 12.31
N VAL A 267 23.25 12.06 11.77
CA VAL A 267 23.40 11.34 10.50
C VAL A 267 24.00 9.95 10.75
N ILE A 268 24.11 9.14 9.71
CA ILE A 268 24.72 7.80 9.81
C ILE A 268 26.19 7.90 10.24
N PRO A 269 26.71 6.90 10.98
CA PRO A 269 28.10 6.93 11.50
C PRO A 269 29.15 7.21 10.42
N GLY A 270 28.98 6.65 9.21
CA GLY A 270 29.87 6.89 8.09
C GLY A 270 29.94 8.35 7.64
N TRP A 271 28.85 9.10 7.76
CA TRP A 271 28.84 10.54 7.51
C TRP A 271 29.51 11.32 8.65
N THR A 272 29.19 10.97 9.90
CA THR A 272 29.83 11.59 11.06
C THR A 272 31.35 11.44 10.99
N GLU A 273 31.85 10.26 10.64
CA GLU A 273 33.28 10.02 10.48
C GLU A 273 33.84 10.70 9.24
N GLY A 274 33.22 10.48 8.08
CA GLY A 274 33.74 10.92 6.79
C GLY A 274 33.83 12.42 6.63
N LEU A 275 32.81 13.15 7.08
CA LEU A 275 32.78 14.62 6.96
C LEU A 275 33.83 15.30 7.84
N GLN A 276 34.22 14.71 8.97
CA GLN A 276 35.34 15.22 9.79
C GLN A 276 36.70 15.12 9.07
N LEU A 277 36.82 14.25 8.06
CA LEU A 277 38.04 14.15 7.22
C LEU A 277 38.08 15.21 6.12
N MET A 278 37.00 15.95 5.89
CA MET A 278 36.88 16.92 4.80
C MET A 278 37.14 18.35 5.33
N PRO A 279 38.08 19.09 4.76
CA PRO A 279 38.11 20.54 4.93
C PRO A 279 36.95 21.20 4.18
N VAL A 280 36.43 22.32 4.66
CA VAL A 280 35.45 23.13 3.95
C VAL A 280 35.96 23.49 2.55
N GLY A 281 35.13 23.37 1.55
CA GLY A 281 35.43 23.51 0.13
C GLY A 281 35.73 22.21 -0.59
N ALA A 282 36.05 21.14 0.12
CA ALA A 282 36.41 19.84 -0.47
C ALA A 282 35.21 19.10 -1.07
N LYS A 283 35.52 18.22 -2.03
CA LYS A 283 34.58 17.22 -2.56
C LYS A 283 35.18 15.84 -2.44
N TYR A 284 34.49 14.95 -1.72
CA TYR A 284 34.93 13.57 -1.52
C TYR A 284 33.87 12.59 -2.04
N ARG A 285 34.33 11.41 -2.43
CA ARG A 285 33.49 10.23 -2.61
C ARG A 285 33.71 9.30 -1.45
N PHE A 286 32.60 8.86 -0.84
CA PHE A 286 32.61 7.88 0.23
C PHE A 286 31.98 6.58 -0.24
N TRP A 287 32.52 5.45 0.22
CA TRP A 287 31.92 4.13 0.16
C TRP A 287 31.73 3.66 1.60
N ILE A 288 30.50 3.61 2.04
CA ILE A 288 30.13 3.41 3.43
C ILE A 288 29.63 1.98 3.61
N PRO A 289 30.33 1.11 4.36
CA PRO A 289 29.85 -0.22 4.70
C PRO A 289 28.50 -0.16 5.39
N ALA A 290 27.68 -1.17 5.24
CA ALA A 290 26.35 -1.23 5.85
C ALA A 290 26.37 -0.98 7.38
N ALA A 291 27.38 -1.49 8.09
CA ALA A 291 27.53 -1.28 9.54
C ALA A 291 27.72 0.19 9.95
N LEU A 292 28.22 1.05 9.06
CA LEU A 292 28.35 2.49 9.24
C LEU A 292 27.19 3.28 8.60
N ALA A 293 26.19 2.59 8.07
CA ALA A 293 25.01 3.15 7.40
C ALA A 293 23.71 2.68 8.10
N TYR A 294 22.86 1.93 7.41
CA TYR A 294 21.56 1.50 7.92
C TYR A 294 21.51 0.03 8.38
N GLY A 295 22.65 -0.69 8.29
CA GLY A 295 22.80 -2.05 8.81
C GLY A 295 21.84 -3.08 8.21
N GLU A 296 21.51 -4.10 9.02
CA GLU A 296 20.63 -5.21 8.63
C GLU A 296 19.19 -4.82 8.30
N LYS A 297 18.71 -3.68 8.81
CA LYS A 297 17.35 -3.22 8.56
C LYS A 297 17.22 -2.46 7.25
N GLY A 298 18.29 -1.84 6.77
CA GLY A 298 18.20 -0.88 5.69
C GLY A 298 17.35 0.35 6.06
N SER A 299 16.84 1.05 5.05
CA SER A 299 15.85 2.14 5.16
C SER A 299 14.83 1.99 4.02
N PRO A 300 13.87 1.05 4.15
CA PRO A 300 12.85 0.81 3.13
C PRO A 300 12.01 2.06 2.85
N PRO A 301 11.48 2.24 1.62
CA PRO A 301 11.60 1.30 0.49
C PRO A 301 12.89 1.46 -0.34
N THR A 302 13.72 2.46 -0.07
CA THR A 302 14.80 2.90 -0.96
C THR A 302 16.15 2.24 -0.68
N ILE A 303 16.48 1.97 0.57
CA ILE A 303 17.76 1.36 0.95
C ILE A 303 17.51 -0.05 1.49
N PRO A 304 17.92 -1.09 0.74
CA PRO A 304 17.72 -2.46 1.15
C PRO A 304 18.61 -2.86 2.35
N PRO A 305 18.27 -3.99 3.04
CA PRO A 305 19.08 -4.55 4.09
C PRO A 305 20.55 -4.72 3.69
N ASN A 306 21.46 -4.38 4.60
CA ASN A 306 22.92 -4.54 4.45
C ASN A 306 23.53 -3.87 3.20
N ALA A 307 22.91 -2.83 2.67
CA ALA A 307 23.43 -2.11 1.52
C ALA A 307 24.71 -1.32 1.87
N THR A 308 25.76 -1.48 1.07
CA THR A 308 26.88 -0.55 1.03
C THR A 308 26.46 0.67 0.22
N LEU A 309 26.72 1.87 0.75
CA LEU A 309 26.28 3.13 0.15
C LEU A 309 27.48 3.86 -0.49
N VAL A 310 27.20 4.57 -1.57
CA VAL A 310 28.17 5.45 -2.25
C VAL A 310 27.63 6.87 -2.16
N PHE A 311 28.44 7.79 -1.65
CA PHE A 311 28.07 9.21 -1.59
C PHE A 311 29.14 10.07 -2.25
N ASP A 312 28.72 10.95 -3.14
CA ASP A 312 29.51 12.09 -3.58
C ASP A 312 29.09 13.29 -2.71
N VAL A 313 30.02 13.85 -1.95
CA VAL A 313 29.70 14.93 -1.01
C VAL A 313 30.64 16.11 -1.24
N GLN A 314 30.09 17.32 -1.33
CA GLN A 314 30.82 18.59 -1.31
C GLN A 314 30.49 19.34 -0.03
N LEU A 315 31.49 19.61 0.79
CA LEU A 315 31.35 20.38 2.04
C LEU A 315 31.43 21.86 1.74
N LEU A 316 30.30 22.56 1.87
CA LEU A 316 30.19 23.99 1.52
C LEU A 316 30.46 24.93 2.68
N GLY A 317 30.29 24.47 3.92
CA GLY A 317 30.48 25.30 5.09
C GLY A 317 30.02 24.64 6.38
N LEU A 318 30.37 25.30 7.48
CA LEU A 318 29.93 24.96 8.83
C LEU A 318 28.96 26.03 9.32
N ASN A 319 27.80 25.61 9.85
CA ASN A 319 26.92 26.50 10.59
C ASN A 319 27.32 26.40 12.08
N ARG A 320 27.67 27.52 12.67
CA ARG A 320 27.96 27.64 14.11
C ARG A 320 26.68 27.80 14.90
#